data_816d21cc49f90fe7d575e93d1f5436ac
#
_entry.id   816d21cc49f90fe7d575e93d1f5436ac
#
_cell.length_a   1.000
_cell.length_b   1.000
_cell.length_c   1.000
_cell.angle_alpha   90.00
_cell.angle_beta   90.00
_cell.angle_gamma   90.00
#
_symmetry.space_group_name_H-M   'P 1'
#
loop_
_entity.id
_entity.type
_entity.pdbx_description
1 polymer ?
#
loop_
_entity_poly.entity_id
_entity_poly.type
_entity_poly.pdbx_seq_one_letter_code
_entity_poly.pdbx_strand_id
1 'polypeptide(L)' 'MKRAVNYLRGTATLTARGLFPERLLNLCAQEGVACWALEWTDSHTMRLTTYRRSLPQLRRLAQRVGCEVEVEGTRG' A
#
# COMPACT_ATOMS: atom_id res chain seq x y z
N MET A 1 -9.73 24.26 1.10
CA MET A 1 -10.24 23.78 -0.12
C MET A 1 -9.83 22.37 -0.38
N LYS A 2 -10.50 21.82 -1.32
CA LYS A 2 -10.19 20.46 -1.70
C LYS A 2 -8.78 20.26 -2.09
N ARG A 3 -8.21 21.22 -2.75
CA ARG A 3 -6.86 21.11 -3.22
C ARG A 3 -5.89 20.90 -2.09
N ALA A 4 -6.04 21.64 -1.01
CA ALA A 4 -5.16 21.48 0.13
C ALA A 4 -5.31 20.10 0.74
N VAL A 5 -6.53 19.61 0.82
CA VAL A 5 -6.78 18.29 1.37
C VAL A 5 -6.13 17.22 0.49
N ASN A 6 -6.29 17.34 -0.83
CA ASN A 6 -5.69 16.37 -1.73
C ASN A 6 -4.18 16.38 -1.66
N TYR A 7 -3.62 17.54 -1.48
CA TYR A 7 -2.19 17.65 -1.36
C TYR A 7 -1.67 16.88 -0.14
N LEU A 8 -2.35 17.05 0.99
CA LEU A 8 -1.98 16.35 2.20
C LEU A 8 -2.22 14.85 2.10
N ARG A 9 -3.10 14.46 1.19
CA ARG A 9 -3.47 13.07 1.02
C ARG A 9 -2.89 12.47 -0.24
N GLY A 10 -1.74 12.95 -0.66
CA GLY A 10 -1.12 12.37 -1.84
C GLY A 10 -1.15 10.86 -1.78
N THR A 11 -1.13 10.24 -2.95
CA THR A 11 -1.24 8.79 -3.06
C THR A 11 0.04 8.18 -3.57
N ALA A 12 0.18 6.89 -3.33
CA ALA A 12 1.31 6.12 -3.82
C ALA A 12 0.79 4.80 -4.37
N THR A 13 1.32 4.41 -5.51
CA THR A 13 1.05 3.10 -6.10
C THR A 13 2.28 2.25 -5.90
N LEU A 14 2.07 1.03 -5.46
CA LEU A 14 3.17 0.14 -5.14
C LEU A 14 2.81 -1.30 -5.46
N THR A 15 3.84 -2.13 -5.53
CA THR A 15 3.66 -3.57 -5.61
C THR A 15 4.14 -4.20 -4.32
N ALA A 16 3.42 -5.22 -3.87
CA ALA A 16 3.80 -6.02 -2.72
C ALA A 16 3.90 -7.46 -3.18
N ARG A 17 5.04 -8.08 -2.88
CA ARG A 17 5.31 -9.44 -3.33
C ARG A 17 5.75 -10.30 -2.17
N GLY A 18 5.21 -11.50 -2.11
CA GLY A 18 5.56 -12.44 -1.06
C GLY A 18 4.78 -13.72 -1.26
N LEU A 19 4.96 -14.67 -0.34
CA LEU A 19 4.25 -15.94 -0.43
C LEU A 19 2.76 -15.76 -0.17
N PHE A 20 2.41 -14.88 0.75
CA PHE A 20 1.02 -14.66 1.12
C PHE A 20 0.72 -13.16 1.18
N PRO A 21 0.64 -12.48 0.03
CA PRO A 21 0.44 -11.04 0.03
C PRO A 21 -0.89 -10.61 0.66
N GLU A 22 -1.87 -11.49 0.66
CA GLU A 22 -3.16 -11.17 1.28
C GLU A 22 -3.03 -10.90 2.77
N ARG A 23 -1.98 -11.41 3.42
CA ARG A 23 -1.75 -11.10 4.82
C ARG A 23 -1.47 -9.64 5.04
N LEU A 24 -0.82 -9.01 4.06
CA LEU A 24 -0.58 -7.58 4.16
C LEU A 24 -1.88 -6.81 4.12
N LEU A 25 -2.81 -7.23 3.25
CA LEU A 25 -4.11 -6.57 3.19
C LEU A 25 -4.87 -6.69 4.50
N ASN A 26 -4.85 -7.88 5.09
CA ASN A 26 -5.52 -8.09 6.36
C ASN A 26 -4.92 -7.22 7.45
N LEU A 27 -3.60 -7.15 7.47
CA LEU A 27 -2.92 -6.37 8.48
C LEU A 27 -3.18 -4.88 8.30
N CYS A 28 -3.19 -4.41 7.05
CA CYS A 28 -3.53 -3.03 6.77
C CYS A 28 -4.93 -2.69 7.27
N ALA A 29 -5.89 -3.59 7.05
CA ALA A 29 -7.24 -3.38 7.53
C ALA A 29 -7.28 -3.29 9.05
N GLN A 30 -6.54 -4.15 9.73
CA GLN A 30 -6.49 -4.13 11.19
C GLN A 30 -5.86 -2.86 11.73
N GLU A 31 -4.86 -2.35 11.04
CA GLU A 31 -4.10 -1.20 11.52
C GLU A 31 -4.62 0.13 10.97
N GLY A 32 -5.71 0.10 10.22
CA GLY A 32 -6.30 1.33 9.72
C GLY A 32 -5.57 1.95 8.55
N VAL A 33 -4.79 1.16 7.81
CA VAL A 33 -4.10 1.64 6.63
C VAL A 33 -4.98 1.40 5.42
N ALA A 34 -5.42 2.47 4.77
CA ALA A 34 -6.31 2.35 3.63
C ALA A 34 -5.54 1.92 2.39
N CYS A 35 -6.07 0.93 1.69
CA CYS A 35 -5.52 0.44 0.44
C CYS A 35 -6.66 0.26 -0.54
N TRP A 36 -6.42 0.61 -1.80
CA TRP A 36 -7.46 0.44 -2.82
C TRP A 36 -6.81 0.22 -4.18
N ALA A 37 -7.66 0.05 -5.20
CA ALA A 37 -7.23 -0.24 -6.57
C ALA A 37 -6.34 -1.48 -6.61
N LEU A 38 -6.79 -2.51 -5.90
CA LEU A 38 -6.05 -3.76 -5.79
C LEU A 38 -6.06 -4.51 -7.11
N GLU A 39 -4.89 -4.98 -7.51
CA GLU A 39 -4.76 -5.72 -8.74
C GLU A 39 -3.69 -6.79 -8.57
N TRP A 40 -4.07 -8.03 -8.83
CA TRP A 40 -3.12 -9.14 -8.78
C TRP A 40 -2.41 -9.24 -10.11
N THR A 41 -1.09 -9.14 -10.08
CA THR A 41 -0.30 -9.31 -11.30
C THR A 41 0.10 -10.76 -11.48
N ASP A 42 0.26 -11.49 -10.38
CA ASP A 42 0.40 -12.93 -10.38
C ASP A 42 0.03 -13.42 -8.99
N SER A 43 0.20 -14.71 -8.72
CA SER A 43 -0.28 -15.28 -7.46
C SER A 43 0.48 -14.77 -6.24
N HIS A 44 1.63 -14.18 -6.43
CA HIS A 44 2.47 -13.70 -5.33
C HIS A 44 2.73 -12.21 -5.37
N THR A 45 2.18 -11.51 -6.34
CA THR A 45 2.44 -10.09 -6.51
C THR A 45 1.14 -9.32 -6.66
N MET A 46 1.01 -8.29 -5.87
CA MET A 46 -0.19 -7.48 -5.83
C MET A 46 0.19 -6.02 -5.98
N ARG A 47 -0.58 -5.31 -6.79
CA ARG A 47 -0.41 -3.88 -6.97
C ARG A 47 -1.54 -3.18 -6.26
N LEU A 48 -1.22 -2.12 -5.55
CA LEU A 48 -2.22 -1.40 -4.79
C LEU A 48 -1.85 0.07 -4.66
N THR A 49 -2.83 0.85 -4.23
CA THR A 49 -2.66 2.26 -3.97
C THR A 49 -2.97 2.52 -2.51
N THR A 50 -2.21 3.42 -1.92
CA THR A 50 -2.43 3.82 -0.54
C THR A 50 -2.15 5.32 -0.43
N TYR A 51 -2.38 5.91 0.73
CA TYR A 51 -1.98 7.29 0.95
C TYR A 51 -0.48 7.35 1.15
N ARG A 52 0.11 8.37 0.55
CA ARG A 52 1.56 8.54 0.64
C ARG A 52 2.04 8.61 2.09
N ARG A 53 1.26 9.25 2.93
CA ARG A 53 1.62 9.37 4.36
C ARG A 53 1.63 8.02 5.06
N SER A 54 0.97 7.02 4.49
CA SER A 54 0.90 5.70 5.10
C SER A 54 2.03 4.78 4.69
N LEU A 55 2.88 5.20 3.75
CA LEU A 55 3.94 4.33 3.27
C LEU A 55 4.87 3.82 4.36
N PRO A 56 5.34 4.65 5.30
CA PRO A 56 6.23 4.11 6.33
C PRO A 56 5.58 3.01 7.16
N GLN A 57 4.32 3.20 7.50
CA GLN A 57 3.60 2.19 8.26
C GLN A 57 3.38 0.94 7.43
N LEU A 58 2.99 1.11 6.18
CA LEU A 58 2.75 -0.02 5.29
C LEU A 58 4.02 -0.84 5.11
N ARG A 59 5.16 -0.19 4.98
CA ARG A 59 6.42 -0.91 4.85
C ARG A 59 6.72 -1.73 6.09
N ARG A 60 6.43 -1.20 7.27
CA ARG A 60 6.63 -1.96 8.50
C ARG A 60 5.72 -3.18 8.54
N LEU A 61 4.47 -2.99 8.14
CA LEU A 61 3.52 -4.10 8.12
C LEU A 61 3.95 -5.16 7.12
N ALA A 62 4.45 -4.72 5.96
CA ALA A 62 4.92 -5.65 4.95
C ALA A 62 6.06 -6.51 5.47
N GLN A 63 6.98 -5.92 6.21
CA GLN A 63 8.07 -6.67 6.80
C GLN A 63 7.55 -7.74 7.76
N ARG A 64 6.52 -7.41 8.51
CA ARG A 64 5.96 -8.36 9.48
C ARG A 64 5.39 -9.60 8.82
N VAL A 65 4.89 -9.47 7.60
CA VAL A 65 4.28 -10.59 6.91
C VAL A 65 5.16 -11.12 5.77
N GLY A 66 6.41 -10.66 5.70
CA GLY A 66 7.35 -11.19 4.73
C GLY A 66 7.09 -10.74 3.30
N CYS A 67 6.54 -9.56 3.12
CA CYS A 67 6.31 -9.00 1.80
C CYS A 67 7.35 -7.95 1.47
N GLU A 68 7.80 -7.94 0.21
CA GLU A 68 8.65 -6.90 -0.32
C GLU A 68 7.76 -5.85 -0.97
N VAL A 69 8.05 -4.59 -0.72
CA VAL A 69 7.28 -3.48 -1.25
C VAL A 69 8.16 -2.64 -2.15
N GLU A 70 7.64 -2.35 -3.34
CA GLU A 70 8.33 -1.47 -4.29
C GLU A 70 7.37 -0.39 -4.72
N VAL A 71 7.70 0.85 -4.44
CA VAL A 71 6.84 1.98 -4.81
C VAL A 71 7.07 2.31 -6.27
N GLU A 72 5.99 2.31 -7.05
CA GLU A 72 6.07 2.60 -8.47
C GLU A 72 6.00 4.09 -8.75
N GLY A 73 5.22 4.82 -7.97
CA GLY A 73 5.09 6.23 -8.16
C GLY A 73 4.22 6.86 -7.11
N THR A 74 4.30 8.18 -7.02
CA THR A 74 3.51 8.92 -6.06
C THR A 74 2.84 10.08 -6.78
N ARG A 75 1.73 10.51 -6.21
CA ARG A 75 1.01 11.67 -6.70
C ARG A 75 0.59 12.53 -5.54
N GLY A 76 0.39 13.77 -5.82
CA GLY A 76 -0.08 14.67 -4.82
C GLY A 76 0.79 15.75 -4.50
#